data_026344bfacfb9929eae3d6a2d3546ce6
#
_entry.id   026344bfacfb9929eae3d6a2d3546ce6
#
_cell.length_a   1.000
_cell.length_b   1.000
_cell.length_c   1.000
_cell.angle_alpha   90.00
_cell.angle_beta   90.00
_cell.angle_gamma   90.00
#
_symmetry.space_group_name_H-M   'P 1'
#
loop_
_entity.id
_entity.type
_entity.pdbx_description
1 polymer ?
#
loop_
_entity_poly.entity_id
_entity_poly.type
_entity_poly.pdbx_seq_one_letter_code
_entity_poly.pdbx_strand_id
1 'polypeptide(L)'
;IRSVSDAPIHTIVYSHGHVDHAYGTWALLKDEATMAAGQPAIVAHRKVAERFAYYLRLRGMVARYMNQPPDHLPTSEEDFVWPTVEFDDELRLDIGGETVHLVHHPAETDDQCYVWLPDRQALYSADYYQGFLPNMGNGKRVQRGTDQWVIALREMADLGATAMLPGHGEAIVNSEMIRSELRILADALAHIIDQVVDGLNARLRKDQIVDCLNWPARFADHPTLAVTYVSPQDIARMVLKRWTGWWDDIPSHWSPA
;
A
#
# COMPACT_ATOMS: atom_id res chain seq x y z
N ILE A 1 -8.03 21.87 0.86
CA ILE A 1 -8.46 21.94 2.29
C ILE A 1 -9.12 23.29 2.55
N ARG A 2 -8.51 24.44 2.26
CA ARG A 2 -9.02 25.77 2.61
C ARG A 2 -10.32 26.20 1.90
N SER A 3 -10.71 25.52 0.82
CA SER A 3 -12.04 25.68 0.23
C SER A 3 -13.17 25.01 1.05
N VAL A 4 -12.82 24.20 2.05
CA VAL A 4 -13.76 23.40 2.85
C VAL A 4 -13.73 23.79 4.33
N SER A 5 -12.56 24.13 4.89
CA SER A 5 -12.41 24.42 6.31
C SER A 5 -11.26 25.39 6.57
N ASP A 6 -11.48 26.37 7.47
CA ASP A 6 -10.46 27.29 7.99
C ASP A 6 -9.84 26.79 9.31
N ALA A 7 -10.27 25.66 9.84
CA ALA A 7 -9.71 25.08 11.05
C ALA A 7 -8.23 24.72 10.87
N PRO A 8 -7.38 24.89 11.89
CA PRO A 8 -5.99 24.45 11.85
C PRO A 8 -5.91 22.93 11.68
N ILE A 9 -4.86 22.47 11.02
CA ILE A 9 -4.58 21.03 10.92
C ILE A 9 -4.04 20.56 12.27
N HIS A 10 -4.74 19.66 12.90
CA HIS A 10 -4.38 19.08 14.20
C HIS A 10 -3.47 17.85 14.06
N THR A 11 -3.77 16.99 13.11
CA THR A 11 -3.05 15.71 12.92
C THR A 11 -2.90 15.44 11.42
N ILE A 12 -1.74 14.97 11.04
CA ILE A 12 -1.44 14.44 9.70
C ILE A 12 -1.09 12.96 9.88
N VAL A 13 -1.71 12.10 9.09
CA VAL A 13 -1.42 10.66 9.08
C VAL A 13 -0.73 10.29 7.78
N TYR A 14 0.43 9.66 7.85
CA TYR A 14 1.02 8.99 6.70
C TYR A 14 0.42 7.59 6.58
N SER A 15 -0.27 7.32 5.49
CA SER A 15 -0.72 5.97 5.18
C SER A 15 0.47 5.03 4.93
N HIS A 16 1.52 5.55 4.29
CA HIS A 16 2.81 4.91 4.09
C HIS A 16 3.85 5.91 3.57
N GLY A 17 5.11 5.52 3.53
CA GLY A 17 6.25 6.42 3.24
C GLY A 17 6.58 6.61 1.76
N HIS A 18 5.65 6.40 0.83
CA HIS A 18 5.88 6.78 -0.57
C HIS A 18 5.85 8.30 -0.76
N VAL A 19 6.51 8.76 -1.82
CA VAL A 19 6.70 10.17 -2.15
C VAL A 19 5.38 10.93 -2.23
N ASP A 20 4.41 10.37 -2.92
CA ASP A 20 3.09 10.94 -3.19
C ASP A 20 2.15 10.91 -1.97
N HIS A 21 2.51 10.17 -0.91
CA HIS A 21 1.72 10.07 0.32
C HIS A 21 2.33 10.83 1.51
N ALA A 22 3.62 11.15 1.49
CA ALA A 22 4.30 11.77 2.63
C ALA A 22 4.95 13.12 2.32
N TYR A 23 5.49 13.33 1.12
CA TYR A 23 6.36 14.48 0.86
C TYR A 23 5.63 15.80 0.66
N GLY A 24 4.31 15.78 0.45
CA GLY A 24 3.47 16.98 0.40
C GLY A 24 3.25 17.67 1.75
N THR A 25 3.67 17.05 2.85
CA THR A 25 3.42 17.53 4.23
C THR A 25 3.96 18.94 4.49
N TRP A 26 5.09 19.32 3.91
CA TRP A 26 5.63 20.65 4.02
C TRP A 26 4.64 21.76 3.62
N ALA A 27 3.80 21.50 2.62
CA ALA A 27 2.77 22.44 2.20
C ALA A 27 1.70 22.63 3.27
N LEU A 28 1.37 21.56 4.00
CA LEU A 28 0.39 21.60 5.09
C LEU A 28 0.94 22.31 6.33
N LEU A 29 2.21 22.13 6.63
CA LEU A 29 2.89 22.79 7.77
C LEU A 29 3.08 24.29 7.57
N LYS A 30 3.12 24.76 6.32
CA LYS A 30 3.24 26.20 5.98
C LYS A 30 1.89 26.92 5.95
N ASP A 31 0.80 26.23 6.20
CA ASP A 31 -0.53 26.82 6.28
C ASP A 31 -0.65 27.78 7.47
N GLU A 32 -1.12 29.01 7.23
CA GLU A 32 -1.12 30.09 8.22
C GLU A 32 -1.91 29.73 9.51
N ALA A 33 -3.09 29.14 9.36
CA ALA A 33 -3.91 28.74 10.52
C ALA A 33 -3.24 27.64 11.33
N THR A 34 -2.60 26.69 10.64
CA THR A 34 -1.85 25.60 11.26
C THR A 34 -0.60 26.11 11.98
N MET A 35 0.15 27.01 11.37
CA MET A 35 1.31 27.65 12.01
C MET A 35 0.92 28.44 13.27
N ALA A 36 -0.20 29.15 13.23
CA ALA A 36 -0.70 29.92 14.37
C ALA A 36 -1.17 29.04 15.54
N ALA A 37 -1.67 27.85 15.26
CA ALA A 37 -2.15 26.90 16.27
C ALA A 37 -1.04 26.01 16.89
N GLY A 38 0.13 25.98 16.28
CA GLY A 38 1.24 25.11 16.64
C GLY A 38 1.41 23.95 15.64
N GLN A 39 2.48 23.18 15.82
CA GLN A 39 2.76 22.08 14.89
C GLN A 39 1.77 20.92 15.08
N PRO A 40 1.17 20.38 14.01
CA PRO A 40 0.32 19.21 14.08
C PRO A 40 1.14 17.95 14.46
N ALA A 41 0.47 16.98 15.07
CA ALA A 41 1.05 15.65 15.22
C ALA A 41 1.20 14.98 13.84
N ILE A 42 2.36 14.39 13.58
CA ILE A 42 2.62 13.59 12.38
C ILE A 42 2.61 12.13 12.82
N VAL A 43 1.56 11.42 12.47
CA VAL A 43 1.32 10.03 12.89
C VAL A 43 1.65 9.08 11.75
N ALA A 44 2.44 8.05 12.03
CA ALA A 44 2.79 7.05 11.04
C ALA A 44 3.14 5.70 11.70
N HIS A 45 3.06 4.62 10.95
CA HIS A 45 3.69 3.37 11.36
C HIS A 45 5.21 3.57 11.46
N ARG A 46 5.87 3.01 12.51
CA ARG A 46 7.32 3.24 12.78
C ARG A 46 8.24 2.97 11.59
N LYS A 47 7.89 2.02 10.72
CA LYS A 47 8.69 1.72 9.52
C LYS A 47 8.71 2.82 8.46
N VAL A 48 7.87 3.86 8.59
CA VAL A 48 7.95 5.03 7.71
C VAL A 48 9.30 5.73 7.89
N ALA A 49 9.77 5.88 9.13
CA ALA A 49 11.11 6.44 9.40
C ALA A 49 12.23 5.57 8.80
N GLU A 50 12.12 4.24 8.94
CA GLU A 50 13.07 3.31 8.31
C GLU A 50 13.07 3.44 6.78
N ARG A 51 11.91 3.64 6.16
CA ARG A 51 11.76 3.85 4.72
C ARG A 51 12.38 5.17 4.27
N PHE A 52 12.22 6.25 5.02
CA PHE A 52 12.87 7.52 4.71
C PHE A 52 14.39 7.37 4.75
N ALA A 53 14.94 6.72 5.77
CA ALA A 53 16.35 6.41 5.86
C ALA A 53 16.84 5.52 4.69
N TYR A 54 16.03 4.52 4.29
CA TYR A 54 16.30 3.68 3.12
C TYR A 54 16.34 4.50 1.83
N TYR A 55 15.44 5.46 1.65
CA TYR A 55 15.41 6.32 0.46
C TYR A 55 16.64 7.22 0.38
N LEU A 56 17.10 7.78 1.49
CA LEU A 56 18.34 8.54 1.52
C LEU A 56 19.55 7.66 1.16
N ARG A 57 19.64 6.51 1.80
CA ARG A 57 20.77 5.58 1.61
C ARG A 57 20.89 5.07 0.18
N LEU A 58 19.77 4.79 -0.49
CA LEU A 58 19.71 4.20 -1.82
C LEU A 58 19.13 5.16 -2.87
N ARG A 59 19.24 6.45 -2.65
CA ARG A 59 18.64 7.52 -3.44
C ARG A 59 18.74 7.33 -4.96
N GLY A 60 19.94 7.01 -5.46
CA GLY A 60 20.15 6.80 -6.90
C GLY A 60 19.39 5.60 -7.48
N MET A 61 19.29 4.50 -6.70
CA MET A 61 18.47 3.35 -7.08
C MET A 61 16.99 3.69 -7.03
N VAL A 62 16.55 4.38 -5.98
CA VAL A 62 15.16 4.80 -5.80
C VAL A 62 14.72 5.73 -6.93
N ALA A 63 15.53 6.73 -7.28
CA ALA A 63 15.29 7.60 -8.43
C ALA A 63 15.09 6.81 -9.74
N ARG A 64 15.95 5.83 -9.96
CA ARG A 64 15.90 4.99 -11.18
C ARG A 64 14.61 4.17 -11.26
N TYR A 65 14.17 3.52 -10.18
CA TYR A 65 12.97 2.70 -10.25
C TYR A 65 11.67 3.50 -10.19
N MET A 66 11.69 4.69 -9.59
CA MET A 66 10.56 5.63 -9.61
C MET A 66 10.49 6.44 -10.91
N ASN A 67 11.51 6.30 -11.78
CA ASN A 67 11.66 7.10 -13.00
C ASN A 67 11.62 8.61 -12.73
N GLN A 68 12.26 9.04 -11.64
CA GLN A 68 12.37 10.42 -11.22
C GLN A 68 13.80 10.92 -11.37
N PRO A 69 14.00 12.20 -11.72
CA PRO A 69 15.31 12.83 -11.59
C PRO A 69 15.82 12.73 -10.13
N PRO A 70 17.11 12.43 -9.90
CA PRO A 70 17.65 12.30 -8.54
C PRO A 70 17.50 13.53 -7.66
N ASP A 71 17.43 14.71 -8.25
CA ASP A 71 17.25 16.00 -7.59
C ASP A 71 15.79 16.29 -7.15
N HIS A 72 14.82 15.50 -7.63
CA HIS A 72 13.44 15.53 -7.17
C HIS A 72 13.20 14.68 -5.91
N LEU A 73 14.20 13.93 -5.46
CA LEU A 73 14.12 13.10 -4.27
C LEU A 73 14.86 13.76 -3.10
N PRO A 74 14.44 13.51 -1.87
CA PRO A 74 15.17 13.99 -0.68
C PRO A 74 16.64 13.67 -0.73
N THR A 75 17.47 14.63 -0.31
CA THR A 75 18.92 14.57 -0.33
C THR A 75 19.52 14.45 1.06
N SER A 76 18.74 14.87 2.06
CA SER A 76 19.12 14.90 3.46
C SER A 76 17.94 14.62 4.37
N GLU A 77 18.19 14.43 5.65
CA GLU A 77 17.13 14.18 6.65
C GLU A 77 16.19 15.38 6.81
N GLU A 78 16.68 16.58 6.59
CA GLU A 78 15.92 17.83 6.68
C GLU A 78 14.86 17.99 5.56
N ASP A 79 14.99 17.22 4.50
CA ASP A 79 14.02 17.23 3.40
C ASP A 79 12.74 16.45 3.74
N PHE A 80 12.75 15.66 4.81
CA PHE A 80 11.58 14.93 5.30
C PHE A 80 10.88 15.65 6.46
N VAL A 81 9.58 15.48 6.53
CA VAL A 81 8.84 15.73 7.77
C VAL A 81 8.69 14.39 8.48
N TRP A 82 9.47 14.19 9.53
CA TRP A 82 9.52 12.94 10.27
C TRP A 82 8.27 12.75 11.13
N PRO A 83 7.79 11.51 11.31
CA PRO A 83 6.74 11.21 12.27
C PRO A 83 7.10 11.69 13.68
N THR A 84 6.12 12.26 14.38
CA THR A 84 6.23 12.67 15.80
C THR A 84 5.52 11.70 16.73
N VAL A 85 4.61 10.88 16.17
CA VAL A 85 3.90 9.80 16.86
C VAL A 85 3.99 8.56 15.99
N GLU A 86 4.59 7.51 16.55
CA GLU A 86 4.77 6.24 15.86
C GLU A 86 3.93 5.15 16.51
N PHE A 87 3.51 4.16 15.71
CA PHE A 87 2.78 2.98 16.18
C PHE A 87 3.25 1.71 15.47
N ASP A 88 2.89 0.55 16.01
CA ASP A 88 3.24 -0.78 15.47
C ASP A 88 2.07 -1.42 14.74
N ASP A 89 1.13 -2.03 15.47
CA ASP A 89 0.04 -2.79 14.86
C ASP A 89 -1.19 -1.93 14.62
N GLU A 90 -1.64 -1.22 15.65
CA GLU A 90 -2.81 -0.34 15.60
C GLU A 90 -2.65 0.85 16.53
N LEU A 91 -3.33 1.94 16.20
CA LEU A 91 -3.41 3.12 17.04
C LEU A 91 -4.83 3.70 17.00
N ARG A 92 -5.37 4.02 18.18
CA ARG A 92 -6.63 4.74 18.33
C ARG A 92 -6.36 6.12 18.89
N LEU A 93 -6.89 7.12 18.20
CA LEU A 93 -6.82 8.52 18.59
C LEU A 93 -8.24 9.04 18.80
N ASP A 94 -8.42 9.93 19.76
CA ASP A 94 -9.60 10.80 19.86
C ASP A 94 -9.19 12.18 19.36
N ILE A 95 -9.82 12.64 18.30
CA ILE A 95 -9.54 13.95 17.70
C ILE A 95 -10.85 14.72 17.62
N GLY A 96 -11.04 15.66 18.56
CA GLY A 96 -12.26 16.46 18.60
C GLY A 96 -13.54 15.67 18.90
N GLY A 97 -13.43 14.56 19.64
CA GLY A 97 -14.53 13.65 19.96
C GLY A 97 -14.85 12.61 18.89
N GLU A 98 -14.06 12.56 17.81
CA GLU A 98 -14.16 11.54 16.77
C GLU A 98 -13.07 10.47 16.98
N THR A 99 -13.46 9.21 16.94
CA THR A 99 -12.48 8.11 16.97
C THR A 99 -11.79 7.97 15.61
N VAL A 100 -10.47 7.97 15.62
CA VAL A 100 -9.62 7.71 14.46
C VAL A 100 -8.84 6.44 14.74
N HIS A 101 -9.10 5.37 14.00
CA HIS A 101 -8.45 4.08 14.17
C HIS A 101 -7.52 3.79 12.99
N LEU A 102 -6.23 3.70 13.25
CA LEU A 102 -5.18 3.33 12.30
C LEU A 102 -4.85 1.85 12.49
N VAL A 103 -4.80 1.10 11.39
CA VAL A 103 -4.48 -0.33 11.41
C VAL A 103 -3.42 -0.63 10.37
N HIS A 104 -2.35 -1.28 10.80
CA HIS A 104 -1.21 -1.64 9.96
C HIS A 104 -1.34 -3.05 9.40
N HIS A 105 -1.11 -3.18 8.10
CA HIS A 105 -0.81 -4.44 7.42
C HIS A 105 0.23 -4.19 6.32
N PRO A 106 1.31 -4.95 6.27
CA PRO A 106 2.24 -4.87 5.14
C PRO A 106 1.54 -5.21 3.84
N ALA A 107 1.51 -4.26 2.91
CA ALA A 107 0.89 -4.46 1.60
C ALA A 107 1.75 -3.86 0.48
N GLU A 108 1.38 -2.71 -0.06
CA GLU A 108 2.20 -2.00 -1.05
C GLU A 108 3.58 -1.67 -0.50
N THR A 109 3.63 -1.32 0.75
CA THR A 109 4.86 -1.18 1.54
C THR A 109 4.70 -1.88 2.87
N ASP A 110 5.83 -2.13 3.56
CA ASP A 110 5.85 -2.77 4.87
C ASP A 110 5.51 -1.83 6.03
N ASP A 111 5.22 -0.57 5.74
CA ASP A 111 4.83 0.49 6.65
C ASP A 111 3.40 0.99 6.44
N GLN A 112 2.63 0.33 5.56
CA GLN A 112 1.31 0.81 5.16
C GLN A 112 0.25 0.58 6.24
N CYS A 113 -0.64 1.57 6.39
CA CYS A 113 -1.83 1.47 7.22
C CYS A 113 -3.06 2.00 6.48
N TYR A 114 -4.24 1.56 6.91
CA TYR A 114 -5.50 2.21 6.58
C TYR A 114 -6.02 2.98 7.79
N VAL A 115 -6.94 3.93 7.55
CA VAL A 115 -7.58 4.72 8.61
C VAL A 115 -9.08 4.49 8.57
N TRP A 116 -9.64 4.10 9.71
CA TRP A 116 -11.05 3.90 9.91
C TRP A 116 -11.63 4.95 10.87
N LEU A 117 -12.70 5.60 10.46
CA LEU A 117 -13.49 6.54 11.26
C LEU A 117 -14.85 5.90 11.58
N PRO A 118 -14.99 5.15 12.69
CA PRO A 118 -16.20 4.40 12.99
C PRO A 118 -17.44 5.27 13.13
N ASP A 119 -17.31 6.44 13.76
CA ASP A 119 -18.41 7.37 13.98
C ASP A 119 -18.95 7.97 12.67
N ARG A 120 -18.14 7.98 11.62
CA ARG A 120 -18.49 8.44 10.27
C ARG A 120 -18.71 7.32 9.28
N GLN A 121 -18.43 6.09 9.65
CA GLN A 121 -18.39 4.93 8.74
C GLN A 121 -17.56 5.24 7.48
N ALA A 122 -16.44 5.97 7.66
CA ALA A 122 -15.55 6.39 6.58
C ALA A 122 -14.21 5.66 6.66
N LEU A 123 -13.80 5.07 5.55
CA LEU A 123 -12.56 4.32 5.39
C LEU A 123 -11.61 5.06 4.47
N TYR A 124 -10.39 5.33 4.91
CA TYR A 124 -9.28 5.76 4.08
C TYR A 124 -8.41 4.53 3.81
N SER A 125 -8.62 3.91 2.64
CA SER A 125 -7.99 2.63 2.32
C SER A 125 -6.56 2.75 1.82
N ALA A 126 -6.03 3.95 1.69
CA ALA A 126 -4.72 4.18 1.09
C ALA A 126 -4.55 3.37 -0.21
N ASP A 127 -3.38 2.81 -0.44
CA ASP A 127 -3.06 2.03 -1.64
C ASP A 127 -3.39 0.54 -1.54
N TYR A 128 -4.13 0.13 -0.48
CA TYR A 128 -4.71 -1.22 -0.47
C TYR A 128 -5.74 -1.41 -1.59
N TYR A 129 -6.41 -0.33 -2.00
CA TYR A 129 -7.35 -0.33 -3.11
C TYR A 129 -7.05 0.85 -4.05
N GLN A 130 -6.90 0.57 -5.34
CA GLN A 130 -6.55 1.56 -6.37
C GLN A 130 -7.46 1.44 -7.60
N GLY A 131 -8.48 0.57 -7.58
CA GLY A 131 -9.38 0.35 -8.71
C GLY A 131 -8.78 -0.44 -9.88
N PHE A 132 -7.65 -1.12 -9.66
CA PHE A 132 -6.99 -2.02 -10.62
C PHE A 132 -6.17 -3.08 -9.88
N LEU A 133 -5.67 -4.07 -10.62
CA LEU A 133 -4.82 -5.12 -10.06
C LEU A 133 -3.50 -4.52 -9.51
N PRO A 134 -3.23 -4.64 -8.20
CA PRO A 134 -2.18 -3.87 -7.56
C PRO A 134 -0.78 -4.36 -7.95
N ASN A 135 0.16 -3.42 -7.96
CA ASN A 135 1.56 -3.73 -8.20
C ASN A 135 2.18 -4.46 -7.00
N MET A 136 2.34 -5.77 -7.09
CA MET A 136 2.96 -6.60 -6.04
C MET A 136 4.49 -6.53 -5.98
N GLY A 137 5.07 -5.52 -6.55
CA GLY A 137 6.49 -5.44 -6.85
C GLY A 137 6.80 -6.01 -8.23
N ASN A 138 8.01 -5.90 -8.65
CA ASN A 138 8.49 -6.44 -9.93
C ASN A 138 9.97 -6.84 -9.79
N GLY A 139 10.64 -7.15 -10.89
CA GLY A 139 12.05 -7.50 -10.85
C GLY A 139 12.98 -6.43 -10.28
N LYS A 140 12.54 -5.17 -10.16
CA LYS A 140 13.30 -4.02 -9.68
C LYS A 140 12.94 -3.58 -8.26
N ARG A 141 11.86 -4.11 -7.68
CA ARG A 141 11.35 -3.69 -6.37
C ARG A 141 11.32 -4.86 -5.39
N VAL A 142 11.34 -4.53 -4.11
CA VAL A 142 11.08 -5.51 -3.04
C VAL A 142 9.66 -6.05 -3.22
N GLN A 143 9.49 -7.35 -3.01
CA GLN A 143 8.19 -8.00 -3.12
C GLN A 143 7.29 -7.58 -1.97
N ARG A 144 6.03 -7.34 -2.29
CA ARG A 144 5.02 -6.83 -1.39
C ARG A 144 4.29 -7.97 -0.66
N GLY A 145 3.63 -7.64 0.43
CA GLY A 145 2.95 -8.59 1.29
C GLY A 145 1.60 -9.07 0.76
N THR A 146 1.56 -9.88 -0.29
CA THR A 146 0.32 -10.30 -0.94
C THR A 146 -0.66 -10.98 0.01
N ASP A 147 -0.16 -11.84 0.90
CA ASP A 147 -0.93 -12.53 1.95
C ASP A 147 -1.51 -11.55 2.97
N GLN A 148 -0.71 -10.60 3.45
CA GLN A 148 -1.15 -9.57 4.38
C GLN A 148 -2.11 -8.57 3.72
N TRP A 149 -1.92 -8.31 2.43
CA TRP A 149 -2.83 -7.48 1.66
C TRP A 149 -4.24 -8.10 1.57
N VAL A 150 -4.33 -9.42 1.36
CA VAL A 150 -5.61 -10.14 1.39
C VAL A 150 -6.30 -10.00 2.75
N ILE A 151 -5.55 -10.11 3.85
CA ILE A 151 -6.08 -9.94 5.20
C ILE A 151 -6.65 -8.52 5.36
N ALA A 152 -5.87 -7.50 5.05
CA ALA A 152 -6.29 -6.10 5.15
C ALA A 152 -7.57 -5.80 4.34
N LEU A 153 -7.64 -6.28 3.09
CA LEU A 153 -8.80 -6.09 2.23
C LEU A 153 -10.07 -6.73 2.81
N ARG A 154 -9.95 -7.93 3.39
CA ARG A 154 -11.07 -8.63 4.02
C ARG A 154 -11.53 -7.92 5.29
N GLU A 155 -10.61 -7.48 6.13
CA GLU A 155 -10.93 -6.69 7.32
C GLU A 155 -11.65 -5.40 6.95
N MET A 156 -11.11 -4.63 6.00
CA MET A 156 -11.74 -3.39 5.52
C MET A 156 -13.14 -3.64 4.94
N ALA A 157 -13.34 -4.75 4.23
CA ALA A 157 -14.65 -5.12 3.68
C ALA A 157 -15.71 -5.40 4.76
N ASP A 158 -15.28 -5.77 5.97
CA ASP A 158 -16.17 -6.10 7.09
C ASP A 158 -16.39 -4.94 8.06
N LEU A 159 -15.75 -3.78 7.86
CA LEU A 159 -15.93 -2.58 8.69
C LEU A 159 -17.31 -1.93 8.54
N GLY A 160 -18.04 -2.23 7.46
CA GLY A 160 -19.34 -1.60 7.20
C GLY A 160 -19.23 -0.14 6.75
N ALA A 161 -18.14 0.23 6.07
CA ALA A 161 -17.93 1.57 5.55
C ALA A 161 -19.05 1.99 4.58
N THR A 162 -19.53 3.22 4.72
CA THR A 162 -20.47 3.86 3.78
C THR A 162 -19.77 4.78 2.80
N ALA A 163 -18.55 5.19 3.13
CA ALA A 163 -17.66 5.95 2.25
C ALA A 163 -16.25 5.37 2.32
N MET A 164 -15.59 5.20 1.17
CA MET A 164 -14.19 4.80 1.06
C MET A 164 -13.44 5.81 0.20
N LEU A 165 -12.30 6.27 0.72
CA LEU A 165 -11.37 7.16 0.03
C LEU A 165 -10.07 6.38 -0.20
N PRO A 166 -9.81 5.96 -1.44
CA PRO A 166 -8.54 5.31 -1.79
C PRO A 166 -7.39 6.32 -1.87
N GLY A 167 -6.15 5.85 -1.84
CA GLY A 167 -4.98 6.71 -2.09
C GLY A 167 -4.97 7.27 -3.51
N HIS A 168 -5.45 6.49 -4.47
CA HIS A 168 -5.60 6.88 -5.88
C HIS A 168 -7.02 6.52 -6.38
N GLY A 169 -7.54 7.33 -7.28
CA GLY A 169 -8.87 7.14 -7.85
C GLY A 169 -9.96 7.95 -7.16
N GLU A 170 -11.19 7.62 -7.46
CA GLU A 170 -12.37 8.32 -6.94
C GLU A 170 -12.88 7.70 -5.64
N ALA A 171 -13.51 8.52 -4.81
CA ALA A 171 -14.18 8.05 -3.61
C ALA A 171 -15.39 7.19 -3.98
N ILE A 172 -15.61 6.11 -3.21
CA ILE A 172 -16.79 5.24 -3.35
C ILE A 172 -17.73 5.51 -2.19
N VAL A 173 -18.95 5.94 -2.50
CA VAL A 173 -20.00 6.25 -1.49
C VAL A 173 -21.16 5.29 -1.65
N ASN A 174 -20.91 4.03 -1.35
CA ASN A 174 -21.91 2.96 -1.38
C ASN A 174 -21.35 1.74 -0.63
N SER A 175 -21.96 1.35 0.47
CA SER A 175 -21.46 0.30 1.36
C SER A 175 -21.36 -1.08 0.68
N GLU A 176 -22.36 -1.44 -0.14
CA GLU A 176 -22.35 -2.71 -0.86
C GLU A 176 -21.24 -2.73 -1.93
N MET A 177 -21.06 -1.63 -2.65
CA MET A 177 -20.02 -1.48 -3.65
C MET A 177 -18.64 -1.54 -3.00
N ILE A 178 -18.41 -0.80 -1.90
CA ILE A 178 -17.14 -0.85 -1.14
C ILE A 178 -16.81 -2.29 -0.75
N ARG A 179 -17.77 -2.98 -0.15
CA ARG A 179 -17.58 -4.37 0.27
C ARG A 179 -17.28 -5.29 -0.90
N SER A 180 -18.04 -5.15 -2.00
CA SER A 180 -17.86 -5.96 -3.21
C SER A 180 -16.48 -5.76 -3.83
N GLU A 181 -16.04 -4.51 -3.99
CA GLU A 181 -14.76 -4.13 -4.59
C GLU A 181 -13.57 -4.65 -3.77
N LEU A 182 -13.61 -4.48 -2.44
CA LEU A 182 -12.57 -4.99 -1.55
C LEU A 182 -12.53 -6.53 -1.56
N ARG A 183 -13.70 -7.18 -1.58
CA ARG A 183 -13.80 -8.64 -1.60
C ARG A 183 -13.30 -9.25 -2.91
N ILE A 184 -13.70 -8.69 -4.07
CA ILE A 184 -13.25 -9.24 -5.35
C ILE A 184 -11.73 -9.13 -5.52
N LEU A 185 -11.13 -8.02 -5.06
CA LEU A 185 -9.69 -7.86 -5.07
C LEU A 185 -8.99 -8.85 -4.13
N ALA A 186 -9.50 -9.02 -2.90
CA ALA A 186 -8.98 -10.00 -1.95
C ALA A 186 -9.06 -11.44 -2.50
N ASP A 187 -10.19 -11.80 -3.10
CA ASP A 187 -10.41 -13.13 -3.66
C ASP A 187 -9.52 -13.41 -4.88
N ALA A 188 -9.29 -12.38 -5.70
CA ALA A 188 -8.37 -12.46 -6.84
C ALA A 188 -6.91 -12.71 -6.40
N LEU A 189 -6.44 -11.98 -5.38
CA LEU A 189 -5.11 -12.17 -4.81
C LEU A 189 -4.97 -13.53 -4.11
N ALA A 190 -5.97 -13.91 -3.31
CA ALA A 190 -6.00 -15.22 -2.64
C ALA A 190 -5.96 -16.37 -3.66
N HIS A 191 -6.72 -16.25 -4.75
CA HIS A 191 -6.72 -17.25 -5.83
C HIS A 191 -5.33 -17.47 -6.47
N ILE A 192 -4.56 -16.40 -6.65
CA ILE A 192 -3.18 -16.52 -7.13
C ILE A 192 -2.29 -17.21 -6.09
N ILE A 193 -2.43 -16.82 -4.81
CA ILE A 193 -1.67 -17.41 -3.70
C ILE A 193 -1.93 -18.90 -3.62
N ASP A 194 -3.20 -19.32 -3.65
CA ASP A 194 -3.60 -20.73 -3.54
C ASP A 194 -2.99 -21.57 -4.65
N GLN A 195 -3.02 -21.07 -5.91
CA GLN A 195 -2.39 -21.78 -7.02
C GLN A 195 -0.86 -21.88 -6.91
N VAL A 196 -0.22 -20.84 -6.38
CA VAL A 196 1.22 -20.90 -6.08
C VAL A 196 1.51 -21.94 -5.01
N VAL A 197 0.72 -21.99 -3.93
CA VAL A 197 0.85 -22.98 -2.86
C VAL A 197 0.67 -24.40 -3.40
N ASP A 198 -0.40 -24.61 -4.17
CA ASP A 198 -0.70 -25.93 -4.77
C ASP A 198 0.42 -26.40 -5.70
N GLY A 199 0.93 -25.51 -6.54
CA GLY A 199 2.05 -25.81 -7.43
C GLY A 199 3.35 -26.15 -6.71
N LEU A 200 3.68 -25.38 -5.66
CA LEU A 200 4.86 -25.65 -4.82
C LEU A 200 4.74 -27.01 -4.10
N ASN A 201 3.55 -27.31 -3.55
CA ASN A 201 3.28 -28.57 -2.88
C ASN A 201 3.28 -29.77 -3.86
N ALA A 202 2.89 -29.53 -5.11
CA ALA A 202 3.00 -30.51 -6.19
C ALA A 202 4.43 -30.64 -6.74
N ARG A 203 5.41 -29.89 -6.18
CA ARG A 203 6.81 -29.86 -6.60
C ARG A 203 7.02 -29.44 -8.06
N LEU A 204 6.15 -28.58 -8.57
CA LEU A 204 6.36 -27.96 -9.87
C LEU A 204 7.49 -26.93 -9.78
N ARG A 205 8.21 -26.75 -10.90
CA ARG A 205 9.15 -25.63 -11.02
C ARG A 205 8.38 -24.30 -11.07
N LYS A 206 9.03 -23.22 -10.66
CA LYS A 206 8.43 -21.88 -10.59
C LYS A 206 7.87 -21.42 -11.94
N ASP A 207 8.56 -21.68 -13.05
CA ASP A 207 8.07 -21.37 -14.39
C ASP A 207 6.79 -22.15 -14.73
N GLN A 208 6.73 -23.44 -14.39
CA GLN A 208 5.53 -24.26 -14.61
C GLN A 208 4.32 -23.74 -13.81
N ILE A 209 4.53 -23.33 -12.55
CA ILE A 209 3.46 -22.75 -11.72
C ILE A 209 2.88 -21.50 -12.39
N VAL A 210 3.75 -20.61 -12.88
CA VAL A 210 3.34 -19.38 -13.56
C VAL A 210 2.63 -19.66 -14.88
N ASP A 211 3.12 -20.61 -15.67
CA ASP A 211 2.56 -20.97 -16.98
C ASP A 211 1.19 -21.65 -16.87
N CYS A 212 0.98 -22.41 -15.78
CA CYS A 212 -0.28 -23.09 -15.51
C CYS A 212 -1.31 -22.23 -14.75
N LEU A 213 -0.98 -20.97 -14.43
CA LEU A 213 -1.87 -20.11 -13.65
C LEU A 213 -3.22 -19.92 -14.36
N ASN A 214 -4.29 -20.34 -13.72
CA ASN A 214 -5.64 -20.14 -14.19
C ASN A 214 -6.19 -18.78 -13.70
N TRP A 215 -6.68 -17.97 -14.63
CA TRP A 215 -7.30 -16.68 -14.33
C TRP A 215 -8.75 -16.69 -14.84
N PRO A 216 -9.73 -16.99 -13.96
CA PRO A 216 -11.15 -17.12 -14.35
C PRO A 216 -11.76 -15.83 -14.92
N ALA A 217 -12.74 -15.96 -15.80
CA ALA A 217 -13.46 -14.82 -16.40
C ALA A 217 -14.01 -13.83 -15.37
N ARG A 218 -14.51 -14.32 -14.21
CA ARG A 218 -14.99 -13.46 -13.12
C ARG A 218 -13.95 -12.46 -12.63
N PHE A 219 -12.67 -12.75 -12.77
CA PHE A 219 -11.58 -11.84 -12.47
C PHE A 219 -11.11 -11.08 -13.71
N ALA A 220 -10.99 -11.77 -14.85
CA ALA A 220 -10.49 -11.18 -16.08
C ALA A 220 -11.36 -10.04 -16.60
N ASP A 221 -12.67 -10.17 -16.41
CA ASP A 221 -13.67 -9.21 -16.90
C ASP A 221 -14.04 -8.13 -15.88
N HIS A 222 -13.46 -8.18 -14.66
CA HIS A 222 -13.81 -7.23 -13.60
C HIS A 222 -12.97 -5.95 -13.72
N PRO A 223 -13.59 -4.75 -13.79
CA PRO A 223 -12.87 -3.48 -13.98
C PRO A 223 -11.78 -3.22 -12.94
N THR A 224 -12.04 -3.51 -11.67
CA THR A 224 -11.11 -3.36 -10.54
C THR A 224 -9.88 -4.27 -10.64
N LEU A 225 -9.92 -5.28 -11.50
CA LEU A 225 -8.80 -6.21 -11.70
C LEU A 225 -8.10 -5.97 -13.04
N ALA A 226 -8.32 -4.80 -13.65
CA ALA A 226 -7.64 -4.41 -14.88
C ALA A 226 -6.11 -4.48 -14.70
N VAL A 227 -5.45 -5.05 -15.69
CA VAL A 227 -3.98 -5.16 -15.74
C VAL A 227 -3.39 -3.81 -16.11
N THR A 228 -2.88 -3.08 -15.12
CA THR A 228 -2.26 -1.75 -15.32
C THR A 228 -0.75 -1.82 -15.17
N TYR A 229 -0.26 -2.38 -14.07
CA TYR A 229 1.17 -2.48 -13.77
C TYR A 229 1.71 -3.89 -13.92
N VAL A 230 0.95 -4.88 -13.51
CA VAL A 230 1.37 -6.28 -13.44
C VAL A 230 0.23 -7.19 -13.87
N SER A 231 0.58 -8.33 -14.46
CA SER A 231 -0.37 -9.40 -14.77
C SER A 231 -0.55 -10.33 -13.57
N PRO A 232 -1.57 -11.20 -13.56
CA PRO A 232 -1.70 -12.26 -12.56
C PRO A 232 -0.45 -13.16 -12.47
N GLN A 233 0.19 -13.43 -13.62
CA GLN A 233 1.43 -14.18 -13.70
C GLN A 233 2.61 -13.45 -13.02
N ASP A 234 2.67 -12.12 -13.13
CA ASP A 234 3.69 -11.35 -12.45
C ASP A 234 3.48 -11.36 -10.93
N ILE A 235 2.23 -11.30 -10.47
CA ILE A 235 1.89 -11.46 -9.05
C ILE A 235 2.34 -12.84 -8.55
N ALA A 236 2.05 -13.92 -9.29
CA ALA A 236 2.51 -15.25 -8.93
C ALA A 236 4.04 -15.33 -8.83
N ARG A 237 4.77 -14.71 -9.77
CA ARG A 237 6.24 -14.61 -9.69
C ARG A 237 6.71 -13.87 -8.44
N MET A 238 5.99 -12.83 -8.01
CA MET A 238 6.35 -12.06 -6.82
C MET A 238 6.07 -12.86 -5.54
N VAL A 239 4.96 -13.60 -5.48
CA VAL A 239 4.65 -14.52 -4.38
C VAL A 239 5.73 -15.62 -4.27
N LEU A 240 6.04 -16.28 -5.38
CA LEU A 240 7.10 -17.28 -5.48
C LEU A 240 8.43 -16.74 -4.97
N LYS A 241 8.85 -15.57 -5.49
CA LYS A 241 10.11 -14.94 -5.11
C LYS A 241 10.18 -14.57 -3.63
N ARG A 242 9.10 -14.10 -3.06
CA ARG A 242 9.02 -13.77 -1.63
C ARG A 242 9.17 -14.99 -0.75
N TRP A 243 8.55 -16.12 -1.11
CA TRP A 243 8.51 -17.31 -0.27
C TRP A 243 9.67 -18.28 -0.51
N THR A 244 10.24 -18.27 -1.70
CA THR A 244 11.23 -19.29 -2.12
C THR A 244 12.56 -18.68 -2.60
N GLY A 245 12.71 -17.36 -2.52
CA GLY A 245 13.91 -16.66 -2.95
C GLY A 245 13.93 -16.34 -4.45
N TRP A 246 15.02 -15.69 -4.88
CA TRP A 246 15.13 -15.07 -6.19
C TRP A 246 15.32 -16.05 -7.35
N TRP A 247 15.93 -17.20 -7.10
CA TRP A 247 16.25 -18.18 -8.16
C TRP A 247 14.97 -18.81 -8.73
N ASP A 248 14.90 -18.91 -10.03
CA ASP A 248 13.73 -19.37 -10.79
C ASP A 248 13.71 -20.90 -11.06
N ASP A 249 14.64 -21.65 -10.47
CA ASP A 249 14.83 -23.10 -10.63
C ASP A 249 15.30 -23.54 -12.03
N ILE A 250 15.73 -22.59 -12.89
CA ILE A 250 16.28 -22.89 -14.22
C ILE A 250 17.80 -22.93 -14.13
N PRO A 251 18.44 -24.10 -14.31
CA PRO A 251 19.88 -24.27 -14.12
C PRO A 251 20.74 -23.34 -14.98
N SER A 252 20.29 -23.01 -16.20
CA SER A 252 21.00 -22.09 -17.10
C SER A 252 21.01 -20.64 -16.63
N HIS A 253 20.10 -20.27 -15.68
CA HIS A 253 20.04 -18.93 -15.09
C HIS A 253 20.90 -18.81 -13.82
N TRP A 254 21.43 -19.92 -13.34
CA TRP A 254 22.45 -19.96 -12.31
C TRP A 254 23.81 -19.90 -12.99
N SER A 255 24.50 -18.79 -12.90
CA SER A 255 25.91 -18.68 -13.27
C SER A 255 26.75 -18.76 -12.01
N PRO A 256 27.35 -19.89 -11.66
CA PRO A 256 28.41 -19.89 -10.66
C PRO A 256 29.58 -19.05 -11.23
N ALA A 257 30.01 -18.07 -10.45
CA ALA A 257 31.19 -17.29 -10.78
C ALA A 257 32.43 -18.17 -10.83
#